data_fbdb68399add2e967651fcac4c51cb01
#
_entry.id   fbdb68399add2e967651fcac4c51cb01
#
_cell.length_a   1.000
_cell.length_b   1.000
_cell.length_c   1.000
_cell.angle_alpha   90.00
_cell.angle_beta   90.00
_cell.angle_gamma   90.00
#
_symmetry.space_group_name_H-M   'P 1'
#
loop_
_entity.id
_entity.type
_entity.pdbx_description
1 polymer ?
#
loop_
_entity_poly.entity_id
_entity_poly.type
_entity_poly.pdbx_seq_one_letter_code
_entity_poly.pdbx_strand_id
1 'polypeptide(L)'
;MSELPQAGAARSGQDERRLVERVLGHWKKVAAGQRFPRLNEIDPWMVGDDWANCVVIAVQSPVELSYFTVVGENLAVALCTRDTLAGLLLSHLPPVLPARRCMIVEGEATLRGVPILYRAALLPLSDDGVAIDHVLGAANHRTLLADEPTMTRVVRKRWI
;
A
#
# COMPACT_ATOMS: atom_id res chain seq x y z
N MET A 1 -19.61 -21.90 -29.05
CA MET A 1 -19.04 -22.10 -27.73
C MET A 1 -18.07 -20.96 -27.49
N SER A 2 -18.48 -19.97 -26.71
CA SER A 2 -17.59 -18.91 -26.29
C SER A 2 -16.84 -19.38 -25.04
N GLU A 3 -15.54 -19.59 -25.18
CA GLU A 3 -14.68 -19.75 -24.02
C GLU A 3 -14.68 -18.43 -23.25
N LEU A 4 -15.17 -18.50 -22.03
CA LEU A 4 -14.97 -17.39 -21.08
C LEU A 4 -13.47 -17.26 -20.84
N PRO A 5 -12.90 -16.05 -20.91
CA PRO A 5 -11.52 -15.88 -20.54
C PRO A 5 -11.36 -16.31 -19.09
N GLN A 6 -10.50 -17.27 -18.84
CA GLN A 6 -10.13 -17.65 -17.50
C GLN A 6 -9.50 -16.44 -16.82
N ALA A 7 -10.22 -15.87 -15.89
CA ALA A 7 -9.74 -14.81 -15.07
C ALA A 7 -8.54 -15.29 -14.24
N GLY A 8 -7.40 -14.62 -14.43
CA GLY A 8 -6.39 -14.57 -13.42
C GLY A 8 -5.40 -15.71 -13.36
N ALA A 9 -4.45 -15.73 -14.30
CA ALA A 9 -3.12 -16.24 -13.95
C ALA A 9 -2.67 -15.51 -12.68
N ALA A 10 -2.35 -16.27 -11.63
CA ALA A 10 -1.77 -15.73 -10.40
C ALA A 10 -0.59 -14.81 -10.77
N ARG A 11 -0.75 -13.52 -10.47
CA ARG A 11 0.33 -12.55 -10.71
C ARG A 11 1.55 -13.05 -9.95
N SER A 12 2.64 -13.26 -10.66
CA SER A 12 3.88 -13.75 -10.07
C SER A 12 4.37 -12.79 -8.98
N GLY A 13 5.10 -13.30 -7.99
CA GLY A 13 5.70 -12.47 -6.95
C GLY A 13 6.58 -11.32 -7.46
N GLN A 14 6.94 -11.34 -8.75
CA GLN A 14 7.60 -10.24 -9.44
C GLN A 14 6.66 -9.07 -9.73
N ASP A 15 5.39 -9.32 -10.04
CA ASP A 15 4.40 -8.27 -10.30
C ASP A 15 4.05 -7.51 -9.02
N GLU A 16 4.02 -8.19 -7.88
CA GLU A 16 3.80 -7.57 -6.58
C GLU A 16 4.90 -6.58 -6.21
N ARG A 17 6.15 -6.96 -6.44
CA ARG A 17 7.31 -6.08 -6.22
C ARG A 17 7.26 -4.86 -7.13
N ARG A 18 6.89 -5.08 -8.39
CA ARG A 18 6.85 -4.03 -9.40
C ARG A 18 5.81 -2.96 -9.09
N LEU A 19 4.62 -3.33 -8.61
CA LEU A 19 3.57 -2.37 -8.28
C LEU A 19 4.05 -1.38 -7.23
N VAL A 20 4.57 -1.87 -6.12
CA VAL A 20 5.08 -1.02 -5.03
C VAL A 20 6.25 -0.16 -5.49
N GLU A 21 7.18 -0.72 -6.27
CA GLU A 21 8.31 0.03 -6.82
C GLU A 21 7.89 1.10 -7.84
N ARG A 22 6.85 0.84 -8.65
CA ARG A 22 6.31 1.84 -9.59
C ARG A 22 5.68 3.01 -8.85
N VAL A 23 4.88 2.75 -7.82
CA VAL A 23 4.25 3.80 -7.01
C VAL A 23 5.30 4.61 -6.26
N LEU A 24 6.30 3.95 -5.68
CA LEU A 24 7.44 4.61 -5.05
C LEU A 24 8.20 5.48 -6.06
N GLY A 25 8.43 4.97 -7.27
CA GLY A 25 9.09 5.71 -8.35
C GLY A 25 8.34 6.97 -8.74
N HIS A 26 7.02 6.92 -8.82
CA HIS A 26 6.18 8.08 -9.05
C HIS A 26 6.33 9.11 -7.91
N TRP A 27 6.25 8.65 -6.66
CA TRP A 27 6.43 9.51 -5.49
C TRP A 27 7.79 10.21 -5.51
N LYS A 28 8.89 9.48 -5.79
CA LYS A 28 10.23 10.05 -5.90
C LYS A 28 10.35 11.09 -7.01
N LYS A 29 9.74 10.82 -8.14
CA LYS A 29 9.74 11.73 -9.30
C LYS A 29 9.02 13.04 -8.97
N VAL A 30 7.88 12.95 -8.31
CA VAL A 30 7.10 14.11 -7.89
C VAL A 30 7.81 14.88 -6.77
N ALA A 31 8.47 14.17 -5.85
CA ALA A 31 9.22 14.76 -4.74
C ALA A 31 10.50 15.46 -5.17
N ALA A 32 10.92 15.37 -6.44
CA ALA A 32 12.20 15.88 -6.93
C ALA A 32 12.52 17.29 -6.40
N GLY A 33 13.59 17.41 -5.59
CA GLY A 33 13.98 18.66 -4.96
C GLY A 33 13.21 19.07 -3.70
N GLN A 34 12.18 18.32 -3.33
CA GLN A 34 11.38 18.51 -2.11
C GLN A 34 11.55 17.31 -1.17
N ARG A 35 11.41 17.54 0.11
CA ARG A 35 11.44 16.44 1.09
C ARG A 35 10.23 15.52 0.95
N PHE A 36 9.05 16.11 0.75
CA PHE A 36 7.79 15.40 0.56
C PHE A 36 6.99 16.03 -0.58
N PRO A 37 6.36 15.21 -1.44
CA PRO A 37 5.35 15.72 -2.37
C PRO A 37 4.13 16.26 -1.62
N ARG A 38 3.38 17.13 -2.27
CA ARG A 38 2.04 17.51 -1.84
C ARG A 38 1.02 16.49 -2.35
N LEU A 39 -0.11 16.39 -1.66
CA LEU A 39 -1.18 15.49 -2.09
C LEU A 39 -1.67 15.82 -3.51
N ASN A 40 -1.83 17.11 -3.85
CA ASN A 40 -2.29 17.55 -5.17
C ASN A 40 -1.28 17.33 -6.31
N GLU A 41 -0.05 17.00 -5.99
CA GLU A 41 0.98 16.65 -6.97
C GLU A 41 0.94 15.16 -7.35
N ILE A 42 0.27 14.34 -6.54
CA ILE A 42 0.03 12.94 -6.86
C ILE A 42 -1.08 12.85 -7.90
N ASP A 43 -0.73 12.37 -9.08
CA ASP A 43 -1.64 12.29 -10.22
C ASP A 43 -2.07 10.83 -10.44
N PRO A 44 -3.35 10.50 -10.21
CA PRO A 44 -3.87 9.16 -10.46
C PRO A 44 -3.66 8.68 -11.91
N TRP A 45 -3.70 9.57 -12.87
CA TRP A 45 -3.47 9.24 -14.28
C TRP A 45 -2.03 8.78 -14.53
N MET A 46 -1.07 9.39 -13.86
CA MET A 46 0.34 9.00 -13.96
C MET A 46 0.64 7.70 -13.24
N VAL A 47 -0.07 7.42 -12.15
CA VAL A 47 0.00 6.13 -11.46
C VAL A 47 -0.66 5.02 -12.30
N GLY A 48 -1.71 5.38 -13.06
CA GLY A 48 -2.37 4.46 -13.98
C GLY A 48 -3.13 3.34 -13.26
N ASP A 49 -3.05 2.13 -13.80
CA ASP A 49 -3.78 0.96 -13.27
C ASP A 49 -3.40 0.62 -11.83
N ASP A 50 -2.22 0.99 -11.38
CA ASP A 50 -1.77 0.75 -10.01
C ASP A 50 -2.56 1.58 -8.99
N TRP A 51 -3.26 2.64 -9.43
CA TRP A 51 -4.11 3.44 -8.55
C TRP A 51 -5.22 2.62 -7.88
N ALA A 52 -5.71 1.59 -8.53
CA ALA A 52 -6.67 0.66 -7.95
C ALA A 52 -6.13 -0.08 -6.70
N ASN A 53 -4.81 -0.10 -6.52
CA ASN A 53 -4.11 -0.68 -5.37
C ASN A 53 -3.56 0.37 -4.41
N CYS A 54 -4.03 1.60 -4.49
CA CYS A 54 -3.58 2.71 -3.66
C CYS A 54 -4.65 3.16 -2.67
N VAL A 55 -4.19 3.75 -1.58
CA VAL A 55 -5.02 4.48 -0.62
C VAL A 55 -4.39 5.83 -0.35
N VAL A 56 -5.19 6.80 0.06
CA VAL A 56 -4.73 8.05 0.65
C VAL A 56 -5.27 8.11 2.06
N ILE A 57 -4.39 8.28 3.03
CA ILE A 57 -4.71 8.38 4.45
C ILE A 57 -4.56 9.84 4.87
N ALA A 58 -5.62 10.44 5.41
CA ALA A 58 -5.54 11.71 6.11
C ALA A 58 -5.01 11.46 7.54
N VAL A 59 -3.86 12.04 7.84
CA VAL A 59 -3.19 11.85 9.13
C VAL A 59 -3.81 12.78 10.18
N GLN A 60 -4.15 12.21 11.32
CA GLN A 60 -4.70 12.92 12.45
C GLN A 60 -3.81 12.77 13.68
N SER A 61 -4.06 13.61 14.67
CA SER A 61 -3.44 13.53 16.00
C SER A 61 -4.55 13.38 17.05
N PRO A 62 -4.60 12.29 17.78
CA PRO A 62 -3.72 11.10 17.73
C PRO A 62 -3.85 10.31 16.42
N VAL A 63 -2.82 9.54 16.10
CA VAL A 63 -2.71 8.79 14.83
C VAL A 63 -3.87 7.80 14.61
N GLU A 64 -4.45 7.29 15.67
CA GLU A 64 -5.60 6.36 15.64
C GLU A 64 -6.86 6.97 15.02
N LEU A 65 -6.94 8.29 14.94
CA LEU A 65 -8.04 9.00 14.29
C LEU A 65 -7.82 9.20 12.79
N SER A 66 -6.68 8.80 12.26
CA SER A 66 -6.40 8.85 10.83
C SER A 66 -7.38 7.99 10.03
N TYR A 67 -7.74 8.45 8.86
CA TYR A 67 -8.77 7.82 8.04
C TYR A 67 -8.44 7.86 6.56
N PHE A 68 -9.07 6.98 5.78
CA PHE A 68 -8.94 6.95 4.34
C PHE A 68 -9.78 8.05 3.68
N THR A 69 -9.17 8.83 2.80
CA THR A 69 -9.86 9.76 1.90
C THR A 69 -10.04 9.17 0.51
N VAL A 70 -9.16 8.25 0.11
CA VAL A 70 -9.24 7.48 -1.13
C VAL A 70 -8.91 6.03 -0.82
N VAL A 71 -9.70 5.12 -1.37
CA VAL A 71 -9.40 3.69 -1.35
C VAL A 71 -9.56 3.15 -2.76
N GLY A 72 -8.47 2.63 -3.33
CA GLY A 72 -8.48 1.99 -4.64
C GLY A 72 -9.39 0.77 -4.66
N GLU A 73 -10.03 0.51 -5.79
CA GLU A 73 -11.08 -0.50 -5.89
C GLU A 73 -10.60 -1.92 -5.55
N ASN A 74 -9.33 -2.25 -5.77
CA ASN A 74 -8.76 -3.55 -5.39
C ASN A 74 -8.55 -3.68 -3.87
N LEU A 75 -8.55 -2.58 -3.14
CA LEU A 75 -8.41 -2.53 -1.68
C LEU A 75 -9.74 -2.25 -0.99
N ALA A 76 -10.75 -1.77 -1.71
CA ALA A 76 -12.07 -1.43 -1.21
C ALA A 76 -12.95 -2.66 -0.94
N VAL A 77 -12.60 -3.82 -1.46
CA VAL A 77 -13.35 -5.04 -1.25
C VAL A 77 -13.33 -5.41 0.22
N ALA A 78 -14.44 -5.16 0.91
CA ALA A 78 -14.65 -5.39 2.34
C ALA A 78 -14.12 -4.28 3.28
N LEU A 79 -14.47 -3.04 2.97
CA LEU A 79 -14.23 -1.86 3.84
C LEU A 79 -14.75 -2.02 5.28
N CYS A 80 -15.62 -2.96 5.55
CA CYS A 80 -16.28 -3.13 6.85
C CYS A 80 -15.56 -4.08 7.81
N THR A 81 -14.43 -4.67 7.43
CA THR A 81 -13.71 -5.62 8.28
C THR A 81 -12.27 -5.19 8.52
N ARG A 82 -11.79 -5.44 9.73
CA ARG A 82 -10.39 -5.18 10.09
C ARG A 82 -9.41 -6.04 9.29
N ASP A 83 -9.89 -7.12 8.69
CA ASP A 83 -9.10 -8.08 7.93
C ASP A 83 -9.04 -7.72 6.45
N THR A 84 -8.70 -6.47 6.15
CA THR A 84 -8.52 -5.98 4.78
C THR A 84 -7.08 -5.56 4.54
N LEU A 85 -6.66 -5.55 3.28
CA LEU A 85 -5.34 -5.05 2.92
C LEU A 85 -5.20 -3.55 3.25
N ALA A 86 -6.27 -2.77 3.09
CA ALA A 86 -6.32 -1.38 3.52
C ALA A 86 -6.11 -1.25 5.04
N GLY A 87 -6.76 -2.10 5.83
CA GLY A 87 -6.56 -2.15 7.28
C GLY A 87 -5.13 -2.48 7.68
N LEU A 88 -4.46 -3.37 6.94
CA LEU A 88 -3.03 -3.67 7.14
C LEU A 88 -2.16 -2.42 6.88
N LEU A 89 -2.44 -1.67 5.83
CA LEU A 89 -1.74 -0.40 5.55
C LEU A 89 -1.89 0.57 6.72
N LEU A 90 -3.10 0.74 7.22
CA LEU A 90 -3.37 1.63 8.35
C LEU A 90 -2.63 1.19 9.62
N SER A 91 -2.48 -0.11 9.85
CA SER A 91 -1.76 -0.66 11.00
C SER A 91 -0.25 -0.35 10.98
N HIS A 92 0.31 -0.10 9.79
CA HIS A 92 1.72 0.25 9.63
C HIS A 92 1.99 1.77 9.66
N LEU A 93 0.95 2.59 9.75
CA LEU A 93 1.07 4.05 9.73
C LEU A 93 1.88 4.63 10.91
N PRO A 94 1.68 4.22 12.18
CA PRO A 94 2.29 4.90 13.32
C PRO A 94 3.80 5.10 13.22
N PRO A 95 4.64 4.11 12.84
CA PRO A 95 6.08 4.30 12.78
C PRO A 95 6.54 5.22 11.65
N VAL A 96 5.73 5.42 10.62
CA VAL A 96 6.08 6.28 9.46
C VAL A 96 6.16 7.75 9.86
N LEU A 97 5.29 8.18 10.76
CA LEU A 97 5.17 9.59 11.14
C LEU A 97 6.44 10.11 11.86
N PRO A 98 6.95 9.46 12.92
CA PRO A 98 8.18 9.92 13.55
C PRO A 98 9.42 9.67 12.69
N ALA A 99 9.44 8.61 11.89
CA ALA A 99 10.55 8.31 11.00
C ALA A 99 10.69 9.31 9.86
N ARG A 100 9.56 9.89 9.40
CA ARG A 100 9.51 10.89 8.32
C ARG A 100 10.20 10.37 7.04
N ARG A 101 10.03 9.10 6.74
CA ARG A 101 10.63 8.40 5.60
C ARG A 101 9.61 7.45 4.97
N CYS A 102 9.80 7.16 3.70
CA CYS A 102 9.05 6.11 3.03
C CYS A 102 9.36 4.75 3.65
N MET A 103 8.33 3.95 3.84
CA MET A 103 8.45 2.59 4.34
C MET A 103 7.92 1.59 3.31
N ILE A 104 8.74 0.62 2.98
CA ILE A 104 8.32 -0.58 2.26
C ILE A 104 8.21 -1.70 3.28
N VAL A 105 7.09 -2.38 3.28
CA VAL A 105 6.84 -3.50 4.18
C VAL A 105 6.40 -4.73 3.39
N GLU A 106 6.86 -5.88 3.78
CA GLU A 106 6.38 -7.16 3.28
C GLU A 106 6.21 -8.14 4.45
N GLY A 107 5.20 -8.97 4.37
CA GLY A 107 4.90 -9.90 5.45
C GLY A 107 3.80 -10.87 5.10
N GLU A 108 3.50 -11.70 6.06
CA GLU A 108 2.38 -12.63 6.02
C GLU A 108 1.22 -12.09 6.85
N ALA A 109 0.02 -12.32 6.38
CA ALA A 109 -1.21 -12.01 7.10
C ALA A 109 -2.28 -13.03 6.74
N THR A 110 -3.36 -13.01 7.48
CA THR A 110 -4.56 -13.77 7.16
C THR A 110 -5.68 -12.80 6.84
N LEU A 111 -6.18 -12.85 5.61
CA LEU A 111 -7.34 -12.09 5.18
C LEU A 111 -8.51 -13.04 5.01
N ARG A 112 -9.58 -12.84 5.79
CA ARG A 112 -10.79 -13.68 5.76
C ARG A 112 -10.48 -15.18 5.87
N GLY A 113 -9.58 -15.56 6.76
CA GLY A 113 -9.17 -16.95 6.94
C GLY A 113 -8.20 -17.48 5.89
N VAL A 114 -7.80 -16.68 4.90
CA VAL A 114 -6.87 -17.07 3.84
C VAL A 114 -5.49 -16.50 4.14
N PRO A 115 -4.45 -17.34 4.26
CA PRO A 115 -3.08 -16.86 4.43
C PRO A 115 -2.57 -16.22 3.15
N ILE A 116 -1.96 -15.04 3.28
CA ILE A 116 -1.42 -14.25 2.17
C ILE A 116 0.00 -13.80 2.47
N LEU A 117 0.75 -13.57 1.39
CA LEU A 117 1.92 -12.70 1.38
C LEU A 117 1.52 -11.34 0.84
N TYR A 118 1.88 -10.25 1.52
CA TYR A 118 1.61 -8.91 1.06
C TYR A 118 2.87 -8.09 0.96
N ARG A 119 2.84 -7.10 0.11
CA ARG A 119 3.82 -6.04 0.02
C ARG A 119 3.11 -4.71 -0.03
N ALA A 120 3.62 -3.75 0.71
CA ALA A 120 3.02 -2.44 0.82
C ALA A 120 4.07 -1.34 0.86
N ALA A 121 3.67 -0.15 0.47
CA ALA A 121 4.43 1.08 0.64
C ALA A 121 3.59 2.09 1.39
N LEU A 122 4.23 2.85 2.29
CA LEU A 122 3.65 4.01 2.93
C LEU A 122 4.57 5.20 2.65
N LEU A 123 4.04 6.18 1.94
CA LEU A 123 4.79 7.28 1.34
C LEU A 123 4.26 8.60 1.88
N PRO A 124 5.03 9.30 2.73
CA PRO A 124 4.58 10.53 3.36
C PRO A 124 4.30 11.66 2.36
N LEU A 125 3.27 12.44 2.62
CA LEU A 125 2.90 13.64 1.87
C LEU A 125 2.79 14.81 2.84
N SER A 126 3.11 16.01 2.36
CA SER A 126 3.03 17.23 3.17
C SER A 126 2.71 18.43 2.31
N ASP A 127 1.65 19.15 2.64
CA ASP A 127 1.25 20.36 1.92
C ASP A 127 2.14 21.57 2.25
N ASP A 128 2.69 21.63 3.46
CA ASP A 128 3.57 22.70 3.91
C ASP A 128 5.07 22.35 3.89
N GLY A 129 5.39 21.10 3.58
CA GLY A 129 6.76 20.58 3.58
C GLY A 129 7.33 20.27 4.97
N VAL A 130 6.58 20.50 6.03
CA VAL A 130 6.99 20.33 7.43
C VAL A 130 6.22 19.19 8.11
N ALA A 131 4.89 19.30 8.19
CA ALA A 131 4.05 18.29 8.80
C ALA A 131 3.58 17.26 7.78
N ILE A 132 3.63 15.99 8.14
CA ILE A 132 3.03 14.93 7.34
C ILE A 132 1.52 14.96 7.60
N ASP A 133 0.77 15.41 6.62
CA ASP A 133 -0.69 15.55 6.69
C ASP A 133 -1.44 14.43 5.97
N HIS A 134 -0.78 13.76 5.02
CA HIS A 134 -1.31 12.61 4.30
C HIS A 134 -0.23 11.55 4.10
N VAL A 135 -0.65 10.34 3.83
CA VAL A 135 0.21 9.23 3.42
C VAL A 135 -0.42 8.55 2.22
N LEU A 136 0.35 8.42 1.14
CA LEU A 136 -0.01 7.58 0.01
C LEU A 136 0.39 6.14 0.35
N GLY A 137 -0.57 5.25 0.38
CA GLY A 137 -0.34 3.82 0.56
C GLY A 137 -0.56 3.07 -0.75
N ALA A 138 0.22 2.04 -0.96
CA ALA A 138 0.02 1.09 -2.05
C ALA A 138 0.26 -0.31 -1.53
N ALA A 139 -0.56 -1.27 -1.96
CA ALA A 139 -0.39 -2.65 -1.53
C ALA A 139 -0.95 -3.62 -2.54
N ASN A 140 -0.34 -4.78 -2.60
CA ASN A 140 -0.91 -5.96 -3.21
C ASN A 140 -0.50 -7.21 -2.43
N HIS A 141 -1.11 -8.32 -2.78
CA HIS A 141 -0.91 -9.58 -2.11
C HIS A 141 -1.07 -10.75 -3.08
N ARG A 142 -0.58 -11.90 -2.66
CA ARG A 142 -0.90 -13.20 -3.26
C ARG A 142 -1.25 -14.20 -2.17
N THR A 143 -2.06 -15.15 -2.51
CA THR A 143 -2.37 -16.27 -1.61
C THR A 143 -1.14 -17.15 -1.44
N LEU A 144 -0.88 -17.59 -0.21
CA LEU A 144 0.13 -18.62 0.05
C LEU A 144 -0.35 -19.96 -0.49
N LEU A 145 0.53 -20.67 -1.18
CA LEU A 145 0.29 -22.03 -1.62
C LEU A 145 0.45 -22.99 -0.44
N ALA A 146 -0.34 -24.07 -0.43
CA ALA A 146 -0.34 -25.05 0.66
C ALA A 146 1.03 -25.68 0.95
N ASP A 147 1.91 -25.73 -0.05
CA ASP A 147 3.26 -26.31 0.04
C ASP A 147 4.34 -25.28 0.37
N GLU A 148 4.00 -24.00 0.47
CA GLU A 148 4.97 -23.00 0.87
C GLU A 148 5.21 -23.09 2.38
N PRO A 149 6.49 -23.08 2.83
CA PRO A 149 6.78 -23.05 4.24
C PRO A 149 6.16 -21.78 4.83
N THR A 150 5.31 -21.92 5.82
CA THR A 150 4.82 -20.82 6.63
C THR A 150 6.02 -20.20 7.34
N MET A 151 6.51 -19.12 6.77
CA MET A 151 7.47 -18.28 7.49
C MET A 151 6.69 -17.61 8.61
N THR A 152 7.00 -17.98 9.84
CA THR A 152 6.48 -17.33 11.03
C THR A 152 6.59 -15.83 10.87
N ARG A 153 5.45 -15.14 10.65
CA ARG A 153 5.24 -13.67 10.67
C ARG A 153 6.52 -12.83 10.57
N VAL A 154 7.28 -12.95 9.49
CA VAL A 154 8.41 -12.06 9.27
C VAL A 154 7.91 -10.84 8.54
N VAL A 155 7.56 -9.81 9.29
CA VAL A 155 7.34 -8.47 8.72
C VAL A 155 8.72 -7.88 8.48
N ARG A 156 9.08 -7.71 7.21
CA ARG A 156 10.31 -7.03 6.81
C ARG A 156 9.97 -5.58 6.47
N LYS A 157 10.66 -4.65 7.12
CA LYS A 157 10.53 -3.22 6.87
C LYS A 157 11.81 -2.69 6.27
N ARG A 158 11.68 -1.87 5.22
CA ARG A 158 12.77 -1.15 4.60
C ARG A 158 12.42 0.33 4.57
N TRP A 159 13.32 1.16 5.09
CA TRP A 159 13.20 2.60 5.06
C TRP A 159 13.98 3.19 3.88
N ILE A 160 13.39 4.17 3.22
CA ILE A 160 13.97 4.83 2.05
C ILE A 160 14.15 6.32 2.32
#